data_a8713949f294cf779ec3ccaf64b9fb4f
#
_entry.id   a8713949f294cf779ec3ccaf64b9fb4f
#
_cell.length_a   1.000
_cell.length_b   1.000
_cell.length_c   1.000
_cell.angle_alpha   90.00
_cell.angle_beta   90.00
_cell.angle_gamma   90.00
#
_symmetry.space_group_name_H-M   'P 1'
#
loop_
_entity.id
_entity.type
_entity.pdbx_description
1 polymer ?
#
loop_
_entity_poly.entity_id
_entity_poly.type
_entity_poly.pdbx_seq_one_letter_code
_entity_poly.pdbx_strand_id
1 'polypeptide(L)'
;METISNLLKSGFNMFLQLNNYRLKHLEEELKKYTILIVGENQSGKTSFFNRFIYNEFNLEIKPNNDITTGIKKIKFFEETLNIELIDVDNMNSPKKNPKFYEDLNINGVFVLYDITKYESFEKVDNWVKYLKLYVKNNTPFVICGNKNDLIYLKQIHSIELEEKALTLNCDFIEVSCTDDQSIDEAVKCLVGKIYYLNLPPNKQKYLHNLN
;
A
#
# COMPACT_ATOMS: atom_id res chain seq x y z
N MET A 1 49.01 23.65 -21.99
CA MET A 1 47.86 24.30 -21.32
C MET A 1 46.51 23.62 -21.65
N GLU A 2 46.32 23.16 -22.85
CA GLU A 2 45.08 22.47 -23.30
C GLU A 2 44.77 21.16 -22.55
N THR A 3 45.83 20.38 -22.23
CA THR A 3 45.68 19.08 -21.53
C THR A 3 45.20 19.21 -20.08
N ILE A 4 45.67 20.26 -19.36
CA ILE A 4 45.24 20.51 -17.97
C ILE A 4 43.78 21.02 -17.93
N SER A 5 43.41 21.87 -18.89
CA SER A 5 42.02 22.35 -19.01
C SER A 5 41.03 21.18 -19.30
N ASN A 6 41.43 20.19 -20.12
CA ASN A 6 40.62 19.04 -20.44
C ASN A 6 40.48 18.06 -19.25
N LEU A 7 41.55 17.86 -18.47
CA LEU A 7 41.53 17.07 -17.23
C LEU A 7 40.63 17.71 -16.15
N LEU A 8 40.70 19.03 -16.00
CA LEU A 8 39.85 19.75 -15.05
C LEU A 8 38.37 19.69 -15.46
N LYS A 9 38.04 19.81 -16.76
CA LYS A 9 36.67 19.66 -17.29
C LYS A 9 36.14 18.24 -17.11
N SER A 10 36.96 17.22 -17.35
CA SER A 10 36.55 15.83 -17.18
C SER A 10 36.31 15.50 -15.71
N GLY A 11 37.18 15.97 -14.79
CA GLY A 11 37.01 15.82 -13.34
C GLY A 11 35.75 16.52 -12.82
N PHE A 12 35.49 17.73 -13.30
CA PHE A 12 34.27 18.48 -12.93
C PHE A 12 33.01 17.81 -13.45
N ASN A 13 32.99 17.28 -14.68
CA ASN A 13 31.86 16.53 -15.23
C ASN A 13 31.61 15.24 -14.47
N MET A 14 32.67 14.51 -14.10
CA MET A 14 32.53 13.31 -13.25
C MET A 14 31.99 13.65 -11.87
N PHE A 15 32.44 14.75 -11.25
CA PHE A 15 31.90 15.22 -9.96
C PHE A 15 30.41 15.59 -10.05
N LEU A 16 29.98 16.26 -11.12
CA LEU A 16 28.57 16.57 -11.37
C LEU A 16 27.74 15.29 -11.57
N GLN A 17 28.25 14.32 -12.33
CA GLN A 17 27.58 13.04 -12.53
C GLN A 17 27.41 12.26 -11.22
N LEU A 18 28.45 12.20 -10.38
CA LEU A 18 28.41 11.55 -9.07
C LEU A 18 27.44 12.25 -8.12
N ASN A 19 27.41 13.57 -8.10
CA ASN A 19 26.45 14.32 -7.28
C ASN A 19 25.01 14.14 -7.77
N ASN A 20 24.78 14.20 -9.08
CA ASN A 20 23.45 13.93 -9.64
C ASN A 20 22.98 12.51 -9.36
N TYR A 21 23.88 11.52 -9.46
CA TYR A 21 23.58 10.13 -9.09
C TYR A 21 23.22 10.02 -7.60
N ARG A 22 24.01 10.65 -6.72
CA ARG A 22 23.78 10.65 -5.27
C ARG A 22 22.47 11.35 -4.89
N LEU A 23 22.17 12.51 -5.52
CA LEU A 23 20.91 13.23 -5.31
C LEU A 23 19.72 12.39 -5.79
N LYS A 24 19.82 11.77 -6.95
CA LYS A 24 18.78 10.87 -7.47
C LYS A 24 18.54 9.68 -6.53
N HIS A 25 19.59 9.05 -6.01
CA HIS A 25 19.48 7.98 -5.02
C HIS A 25 18.83 8.44 -3.70
N LEU A 26 19.19 9.65 -3.23
CA LEU A 26 18.57 10.24 -2.04
C LEU A 26 17.10 10.58 -2.29
N GLU A 27 16.73 11.05 -3.47
CA GLU A 27 15.32 11.28 -3.86
C GLU A 27 14.53 9.98 -3.95
N GLU A 28 15.14 8.90 -4.47
CA GLU A 28 14.53 7.57 -4.50
C GLU A 28 14.35 6.98 -3.09
N GLU A 29 15.29 7.19 -2.17
CA GLU A 29 15.14 6.80 -0.75
C GLU A 29 14.07 7.62 -0.03
N LEU A 30 13.85 8.89 -0.42
CA LEU A 30 12.86 9.77 0.18
C LEU A 30 11.42 9.48 -0.28
N LYS A 31 11.21 8.81 -1.43
CA LYS A 31 9.87 8.42 -1.91
C LYS A 31 9.43 7.10 -1.30
N LYS A 32 9.15 7.15 -0.02
CA LYS A 32 8.61 6.02 0.74
C LYS A 32 7.13 6.24 1.02
N TYR A 33 6.31 5.24 0.70
CA TYR A 33 4.91 5.21 1.08
C TYR A 33 4.66 4.09 2.10
N THR A 34 4.10 4.47 3.25
CA THR A 34 3.73 3.54 4.31
C THR A 34 2.27 3.14 4.15
N ILE A 35 2.02 1.87 3.95
CA ILE A 35 0.69 1.28 3.75
C ILE A 35 0.40 0.29 4.88
N LEU A 36 -0.76 0.44 5.51
CA LEU A 36 -1.25 -0.51 6.51
C LEU A 36 -2.08 -1.61 5.86
N ILE A 37 -1.94 -2.82 6.39
CA ILE A 37 -2.89 -3.92 6.18
C ILE A 37 -3.59 -4.19 7.50
N VAL A 38 -4.91 -4.04 7.51
CA VAL A 38 -5.76 -4.29 8.68
C VAL A 38 -6.95 -5.17 8.31
N GLY A 39 -7.69 -5.64 9.29
CA GLY A 39 -8.86 -6.50 9.11
C GLY A 39 -8.94 -7.57 10.20
N GLU A 40 -10.01 -8.34 10.22
CA GLU A 40 -10.25 -9.37 11.22
C GLU A 40 -9.24 -10.52 11.15
N ASN A 41 -9.20 -11.32 12.22
CA ASN A 41 -8.38 -12.52 12.25
C ASN A 41 -8.76 -13.46 11.10
N GLN A 42 -7.76 -14.10 10.50
CA GLN A 42 -7.93 -15.02 9.37
C GLN A 42 -8.44 -14.39 8.07
N SER A 43 -8.53 -13.06 7.97
CA SER A 43 -8.84 -12.39 6.69
C SER A 43 -7.72 -12.49 5.65
N GLY A 44 -6.53 -12.98 6.05
CA GLY A 44 -5.39 -13.20 5.17
C GLY A 44 -4.38 -12.05 5.10
N LYS A 45 -4.34 -11.16 6.11
CA LYS A 45 -3.39 -10.04 6.19
C LYS A 45 -1.94 -10.50 6.01
N THR A 46 -1.51 -11.47 6.82
CA THR A 46 -0.15 -12.00 6.75
C THR A 46 0.13 -12.73 5.44
N SER A 47 -0.87 -13.41 4.86
CA SER A 47 -0.73 -14.01 3.51
C SER A 47 -0.56 -12.94 2.44
N PHE A 48 -1.32 -11.84 2.51
CA PHE A 48 -1.18 -10.70 1.62
C PHE A 48 0.21 -10.07 1.74
N PHE A 49 0.65 -9.82 2.97
CA PHE A 49 1.97 -9.29 3.28
C PHE A 49 3.08 -10.18 2.70
N ASN A 50 3.07 -11.49 2.99
CA ASN A 50 4.07 -12.44 2.52
C ASN A 50 4.06 -12.56 0.99
N ARG A 51 2.88 -12.58 0.37
CA ARG A 51 2.77 -12.59 -1.09
C ARG A 51 3.38 -11.33 -1.70
N PHE A 52 3.06 -10.15 -1.19
CA PHE A 52 3.60 -8.92 -1.72
C PHE A 52 5.10 -8.77 -1.48
N ILE A 53 5.58 -8.98 -0.25
CA ILE A 53 6.98 -8.71 0.11
C ILE A 53 7.92 -9.80 -0.39
N TYR A 54 7.56 -11.08 -0.16
CA TYR A 54 8.45 -12.24 -0.40
C TYR A 54 8.06 -13.06 -1.63
N ASN A 55 6.92 -12.78 -2.24
CA ASN A 55 6.30 -13.61 -3.27
C ASN A 55 6.02 -15.05 -2.81
N GLU A 56 5.67 -15.22 -1.54
CA GLU A 56 5.41 -16.52 -0.90
C GLU A 56 3.95 -16.65 -0.49
N PHE A 57 3.42 -17.86 -0.60
CA PHE A 57 2.12 -18.23 -0.07
C PHE A 57 2.20 -19.56 0.66
N ASN A 58 1.82 -19.55 1.94
CA ASN A 58 1.77 -20.73 2.80
C ASN A 58 0.35 -20.89 3.35
N LEU A 59 -0.20 -22.11 3.27
CA LEU A 59 -1.51 -22.43 3.84
C LEU A 59 -1.49 -22.45 5.38
N GLU A 60 -0.37 -22.87 5.96
CA GLU A 60 -0.18 -22.95 7.41
C GLU A 60 0.62 -21.73 7.88
N ILE A 61 -0.08 -20.63 8.14
CA ILE A 61 0.52 -19.46 8.78
C ILE A 61 0.21 -19.55 10.27
N LYS A 62 1.24 -19.63 11.10
CA LYS A 62 1.07 -19.48 12.55
C LYS A 62 0.60 -18.05 12.85
N PRO A 63 -0.42 -17.88 13.70
CA PRO A 63 -0.83 -16.55 14.13
C PRO A 63 0.40 -15.81 14.70
N ASN A 64 0.73 -14.68 14.10
CA ASN A 64 1.73 -13.79 14.63
C ASN A 64 0.98 -12.64 15.32
N ASN A 65 1.24 -12.46 16.62
CA ASN A 65 0.61 -11.40 17.41
C ASN A 65 1.45 -10.11 17.37
N ASP A 66 2.49 -10.10 16.54
CA ASP A 66 3.39 -8.96 16.40
C ASP A 66 3.08 -8.15 15.14
N ILE A 67 3.41 -6.88 15.18
CA ILE A 67 3.39 -6.01 14.00
C ILE A 67 4.56 -6.42 13.11
N THR A 68 4.25 -6.77 11.85
CA THR A 68 5.27 -7.16 10.87
C THR A 68 5.41 -6.05 9.82
N THR A 69 6.65 -5.67 9.53
CA THR A 69 6.95 -4.63 8.54
C THR A 69 7.89 -5.16 7.46
N GLY A 70 7.70 -4.72 6.25
CA GLY A 70 8.56 -5.05 5.13
C GLY A 70 8.57 -3.94 4.08
N ILE A 71 9.67 -3.82 3.33
CA ILE A 71 9.83 -2.81 2.28
C ILE A 71 10.11 -3.52 0.96
N LYS A 72 9.32 -3.19 -0.06
CA LYS A 72 9.54 -3.63 -1.44
C LYS A 72 9.71 -2.42 -2.36
N LYS A 73 10.70 -2.45 -3.22
CA LYS A 73 10.87 -1.47 -4.30
C LYS A 73 10.01 -1.88 -5.49
N ILE A 74 9.17 -0.97 -5.97
CA ILE A 74 8.36 -1.18 -7.17
C ILE A 74 8.66 -0.11 -8.22
N LYS A 75 8.58 -0.48 -9.49
CA LYS A 75 8.56 0.50 -10.58
C LYS A 75 7.13 0.99 -10.79
N PHE A 76 6.96 2.30 -10.76
CA PHE A 76 5.67 2.94 -10.99
C PHE A 76 5.87 4.14 -11.92
N PHE A 77 5.40 4.02 -13.17
CA PHE A 77 5.79 4.90 -14.29
C PHE A 77 7.32 4.96 -14.43
N GLU A 78 7.88 6.16 -14.52
CA GLU A 78 9.32 6.41 -14.67
C GLU A 78 10.08 6.43 -13.31
N GLU A 79 9.38 6.15 -12.19
CA GLU A 79 9.94 6.28 -10.86
C GLU A 79 10.06 4.93 -10.15
N THR A 80 11.02 4.83 -9.23
CA THR A 80 11.13 3.74 -8.27
C THR A 80 10.58 4.21 -6.93
N LEU A 81 9.58 3.49 -6.40
CA LEU A 81 8.95 3.80 -5.13
C LEU A 81 9.30 2.74 -4.09
N ASN A 82 9.55 3.16 -2.87
CA ASN A 82 9.70 2.28 -1.71
C ASN A 82 8.33 2.13 -1.05
N ILE A 83 7.76 0.94 -1.11
CA ILE A 83 6.49 0.62 -0.44
C ILE A 83 6.82 -0.12 0.86
N GLU A 84 6.60 0.55 1.96
CA GLU A 84 6.62 -0.07 3.28
C GLU A 84 5.22 -0.59 3.58
N LEU A 85 5.12 -1.89 3.76
CA LEU A 85 3.88 -2.56 4.14
C LEU A 85 3.95 -2.96 5.61
N ILE A 86 2.88 -2.68 6.35
CA ILE A 86 2.78 -2.99 7.79
C ILE A 86 1.55 -3.89 7.99
N ASP A 87 1.78 -5.15 8.36
CA ASP A 87 0.74 -6.09 8.77
C ASP A 87 0.41 -5.86 10.25
N VAL A 88 -0.82 -5.49 10.54
CA VAL A 88 -1.29 -5.18 11.88
C VAL A 88 -2.31 -6.21 12.32
N ASP A 89 -2.03 -6.89 13.42
CA ASP A 89 -2.96 -7.84 14.00
C ASP A 89 -4.12 -7.18 14.79
N ASN A 90 -5.11 -7.95 15.21
CA ASN A 90 -6.26 -7.44 15.95
C ASN A 90 -5.94 -6.98 17.38
N MET A 91 -4.84 -7.45 17.98
CA MET A 91 -4.41 -6.99 19.30
C MET A 91 -3.92 -5.54 19.25
N ASN A 92 -3.39 -5.14 18.10
CA ASN A 92 -2.93 -3.80 17.82
C ASN A 92 -3.97 -2.96 17.03
N SER A 93 -5.25 -3.31 17.09
CA SER A 93 -6.31 -2.51 16.45
C SER A 93 -6.31 -1.06 16.97
N PRO A 94 -6.76 -0.06 16.17
CA PRO A 94 -6.74 1.35 16.56
C PRO A 94 -7.46 1.63 17.89
N LYS A 95 -8.51 0.86 18.18
CA LYS A 95 -9.23 0.96 19.44
C LYS A 95 -8.40 0.53 20.65
N LYS A 96 -7.51 -0.46 20.47
CA LYS A 96 -6.71 -1.02 21.56
C LYS A 96 -5.36 -0.33 21.72
N ASN A 97 -4.78 0.14 20.63
CA ASN A 97 -3.46 0.79 20.61
C ASN A 97 -3.46 2.06 19.74
N PRO A 98 -4.17 3.12 20.13
CA PRO A 98 -4.28 4.35 19.34
C PRO A 98 -2.92 5.03 19.11
N LYS A 99 -2.06 5.05 20.13
CA LYS A 99 -0.75 5.72 20.08
C LYS A 99 0.15 5.18 18.96
N PHE A 100 0.06 3.89 18.64
CA PHE A 100 0.81 3.30 17.53
C PHE A 100 0.50 3.99 16.21
N TYR A 101 -0.75 4.37 15.97
CA TYR A 101 -1.19 4.98 14.71
C TYR A 101 -0.90 6.48 14.63
N GLU A 102 -0.85 7.18 15.77
CA GLU A 102 -0.55 8.62 15.84
C GLU A 102 0.87 8.93 15.35
N ASP A 103 1.82 8.03 15.62
CA ASP A 103 3.23 8.21 15.27
C ASP A 103 3.54 7.78 13.82
N LEU A 104 2.59 7.13 13.14
CA LEU A 104 2.77 6.63 11.78
C LEU A 104 2.35 7.65 10.71
N ASN A 105 3.22 7.92 9.76
CA ASN A 105 2.87 8.69 8.56
C ASN A 105 2.22 7.78 7.51
N ILE A 106 0.96 7.38 7.75
CA ILE A 106 0.22 6.44 6.90
C ILE A 106 -0.20 7.13 5.61
N ASN A 107 0.18 6.55 4.47
CA ASN A 107 -0.14 7.04 3.14
C ASN A 107 -1.32 6.32 2.49
N GLY A 108 -1.62 5.08 2.90
CA GLY A 108 -2.73 4.29 2.40
C GLY A 108 -3.07 3.12 3.31
N VAL A 109 -4.26 2.56 3.14
CA VAL A 109 -4.77 1.46 3.99
C VAL A 109 -5.47 0.42 3.15
N PHE A 110 -5.09 -0.85 3.34
CA PHE A 110 -5.86 -2.01 2.93
C PHE A 110 -6.68 -2.53 4.11
N VAL A 111 -7.98 -2.70 3.91
CA VAL A 111 -8.88 -3.30 4.89
C VAL A 111 -9.35 -4.64 4.35
N LEU A 112 -8.77 -5.73 4.84
CA LEU A 112 -9.03 -7.08 4.37
C LEU A 112 -10.21 -7.72 5.09
N TYR A 113 -11.05 -8.39 4.32
CA TYR A 113 -12.05 -9.34 4.81
C TYR A 113 -11.97 -10.66 4.03
N ASP A 114 -12.49 -11.73 4.60
CA ASP A 114 -12.59 -13.05 3.99
C ASP A 114 -13.95 -13.17 3.28
N ILE A 115 -13.98 -13.34 1.96
CA ILE A 115 -15.22 -13.42 1.19
C ILE A 115 -16.12 -14.59 1.62
N THR A 116 -15.56 -15.60 2.31
CA THR A 116 -16.27 -16.76 2.81
C THR A 116 -16.84 -16.58 4.22
N LYS A 117 -16.61 -15.39 4.86
CA LYS A 117 -17.02 -15.10 6.24
C LYS A 117 -17.70 -13.74 6.35
N TYR A 118 -19.02 -13.73 6.40
CA TYR A 118 -19.81 -12.49 6.47
C TYR A 118 -19.43 -11.61 7.69
N GLU A 119 -19.14 -12.23 8.83
CA GLU A 119 -18.72 -11.51 10.05
C GLU A 119 -17.46 -10.65 9.84
N SER A 120 -16.53 -11.11 9.00
CA SER A 120 -15.31 -10.33 8.70
C SER A 120 -15.63 -9.09 7.85
N PHE A 121 -16.62 -9.20 6.96
CA PHE A 121 -17.10 -8.10 6.15
C PHE A 121 -17.86 -7.05 6.98
N GLU A 122 -18.68 -7.46 7.95
CA GLU A 122 -19.34 -6.54 8.88
C GLU A 122 -18.35 -5.66 9.66
N LYS A 123 -17.19 -6.23 10.03
CA LYS A 123 -16.18 -5.50 10.82
C LYS A 123 -15.36 -4.47 10.02
N VAL A 124 -15.45 -4.47 8.69
CA VAL A 124 -14.78 -3.48 7.82
C VAL A 124 -15.13 -2.05 8.23
N ASP A 125 -16.40 -1.79 8.55
CA ASP A 125 -16.86 -0.46 9.01
C ASP A 125 -16.08 0.06 10.21
N ASN A 126 -15.85 -0.82 11.19
CA ASN A 126 -15.14 -0.48 12.41
C ASN A 126 -13.68 -0.12 12.12
N TRP A 127 -13.00 -0.91 11.28
CA TRP A 127 -11.62 -0.66 10.89
C TRP A 127 -11.49 0.69 10.18
N VAL A 128 -12.33 0.95 9.17
CA VAL A 128 -12.30 2.21 8.42
C VAL A 128 -12.60 3.41 9.33
N LYS A 129 -13.68 3.34 10.12
CA LYS A 129 -14.10 4.45 11.01
C LYS A 129 -13.03 4.79 12.05
N TYR A 130 -12.44 3.77 12.69
CA TYR A 130 -11.41 4.01 13.68
C TYR A 130 -10.11 4.55 13.07
N LEU A 131 -9.64 3.98 11.94
CA LEU A 131 -8.40 4.44 11.32
C LEU A 131 -8.51 5.86 10.77
N LYS A 132 -9.66 6.28 10.28
CA LYS A 132 -9.89 7.66 9.82
C LYS A 132 -9.66 8.72 10.90
N LEU A 133 -9.61 8.34 12.18
CA LEU A 133 -9.27 9.25 13.29
C LEU A 133 -7.77 9.55 13.39
N TYR A 134 -6.92 8.68 12.81
CA TYR A 134 -5.45 8.73 12.96
C TYR A 134 -4.70 9.01 11.67
N VAL A 135 -5.38 8.94 10.53
CA VAL A 135 -4.78 9.21 9.22
C VAL A 135 -5.18 10.59 8.70
N LYS A 136 -4.47 11.08 7.69
CA LYS A 136 -4.84 12.33 7.01
C LYS A 136 -6.21 12.19 6.33
N ASN A 137 -6.99 13.27 6.24
CA ASN A 137 -8.34 13.25 5.68
C ASN A 137 -8.44 12.69 4.25
N ASN A 138 -7.37 12.83 3.46
CA ASN A 138 -7.30 12.36 2.08
C ASN A 138 -6.55 11.03 1.92
N THR A 139 -6.22 10.33 3.01
CA THR A 139 -5.58 9.02 2.91
C THR A 139 -6.53 8.03 2.23
N PRO A 140 -6.13 7.38 1.12
CA PRO A 140 -6.97 6.43 0.42
C PRO A 140 -7.06 5.10 1.19
N PHE A 141 -8.27 4.54 1.18
CA PHE A 141 -8.59 3.22 1.71
C PHE A 141 -9.05 2.31 0.57
N VAL A 142 -8.62 1.07 0.59
CA VAL A 142 -9.10 0.01 -0.31
C VAL A 142 -9.62 -1.15 0.52
N ILE A 143 -10.89 -1.49 0.34
CA ILE A 143 -11.52 -2.67 0.93
C ILE A 143 -11.17 -3.87 0.06
N CYS A 144 -10.48 -4.86 0.63
CA CYS A 144 -10.02 -6.04 -0.10
C CYS A 144 -10.80 -7.30 0.31
N GLY A 145 -11.66 -7.79 -0.58
CA GLY A 145 -12.27 -9.12 -0.45
C GLY A 145 -11.25 -10.20 -0.81
N ASN A 146 -10.65 -10.81 0.21
CA ASN A 146 -9.62 -11.81 0.01
C ASN A 146 -10.19 -13.22 -0.08
N LYS A 147 -9.38 -14.15 -0.60
CA LYS A 147 -9.68 -15.57 -0.86
C LYS A 147 -10.65 -15.76 -2.04
N ASN A 148 -10.52 -14.91 -3.07
CA ASN A 148 -11.37 -15.01 -4.27
C ASN A 148 -11.19 -16.32 -5.05
N ASP A 149 -10.13 -17.08 -4.77
CA ASP A 149 -9.96 -18.47 -5.19
C ASP A 149 -11.07 -19.41 -4.63
N LEU A 150 -11.70 -19.03 -3.50
CA LEU A 150 -12.79 -19.75 -2.86
C LEU A 150 -14.17 -19.21 -3.26
N ILE A 151 -14.34 -18.79 -4.52
CA ILE A 151 -15.56 -18.12 -5.03
C ILE A 151 -16.84 -18.92 -4.76
N TYR A 152 -16.76 -20.26 -4.76
CA TYR A 152 -17.91 -21.13 -4.48
C TYR A 152 -18.41 -21.09 -3.03
N LEU A 153 -17.59 -20.54 -2.12
CA LEU A 153 -17.92 -20.35 -0.70
C LEU A 153 -18.25 -18.89 -0.37
N LYS A 154 -18.28 -18.02 -1.39
CA LYS A 154 -18.50 -16.58 -1.23
C LYS A 154 -19.86 -16.31 -0.58
N GLN A 155 -19.87 -15.53 0.51
CA GLN A 155 -21.08 -15.15 1.25
C GLN A 155 -21.49 -13.69 0.99
N ILE A 156 -20.59 -12.87 0.47
CA ILE A 156 -20.80 -11.44 0.24
C ILE A 156 -21.08 -11.20 -1.24
N HIS A 157 -22.22 -10.60 -1.56
CA HIS A 157 -22.53 -10.22 -2.93
C HIS A 157 -21.76 -8.95 -3.33
N SER A 158 -21.40 -8.85 -4.62
CA SER A 158 -20.63 -7.71 -5.13
C SER A 158 -21.36 -6.38 -4.91
N ILE A 159 -22.68 -6.36 -4.96
CA ILE A 159 -23.51 -5.18 -4.67
C ILE A 159 -23.33 -4.70 -3.23
N GLU A 160 -23.31 -5.62 -2.25
CA GLU A 160 -23.10 -5.27 -0.84
C GLU A 160 -21.70 -4.65 -0.61
N LEU A 161 -20.70 -5.17 -1.30
CA LEU A 161 -19.34 -4.63 -1.24
C LEU A 161 -19.29 -3.21 -1.83
N GLU A 162 -19.92 -3.01 -2.99
CA GLU A 162 -19.99 -1.72 -3.66
C GLU A 162 -20.71 -0.67 -2.80
N GLU A 163 -21.88 -1.00 -2.24
CA GLU A 163 -22.64 -0.13 -1.34
C GLU A 163 -21.85 0.24 -0.08
N LYS A 164 -21.15 -0.73 0.52
CA LYS A 164 -20.29 -0.50 1.68
C LYS A 164 -19.13 0.42 1.33
N ALA A 165 -18.46 0.19 0.22
CA ALA A 165 -17.34 1.00 -0.25
C ALA A 165 -17.77 2.46 -0.51
N LEU A 166 -18.91 2.66 -1.17
CA LEU A 166 -19.51 3.98 -1.40
C LEU A 166 -19.84 4.68 -0.07
N THR A 167 -20.50 4.00 0.86
CA THR A 167 -20.89 4.54 2.18
C THR A 167 -19.66 4.97 2.99
N LEU A 168 -18.57 4.20 2.90
CA LEU A 168 -17.33 4.47 3.62
C LEU A 168 -16.40 5.42 2.87
N ASN A 169 -16.74 5.83 1.64
CA ASN A 169 -15.87 6.56 0.72
C ASN A 169 -14.50 5.89 0.60
N CYS A 170 -14.52 4.63 0.18
CA CYS A 170 -13.38 3.76 -0.05
C CYS A 170 -13.47 3.15 -1.44
N ASP A 171 -12.35 2.71 -1.98
CA ASP A 171 -12.36 1.80 -3.11
C ASP A 171 -12.49 0.35 -2.65
N PHE A 172 -12.73 -0.54 -3.61
CA PHE A 172 -12.77 -1.96 -3.32
C PHE A 172 -12.13 -2.79 -4.44
N ILE A 173 -11.63 -3.95 -4.06
CA ILE A 173 -11.07 -4.95 -4.97
C ILE A 173 -11.25 -6.33 -4.37
N GLU A 174 -11.46 -7.34 -5.20
CA GLU A 174 -11.41 -8.74 -4.78
C GLU A 174 -10.06 -9.33 -5.20
N VAL A 175 -9.41 -10.03 -4.29
CA VAL A 175 -8.05 -10.56 -4.45
C VAL A 175 -7.94 -12.00 -3.96
N SER A 176 -6.92 -12.69 -4.42
CA SER A 176 -6.48 -13.96 -3.82
C SER A 176 -4.99 -13.92 -3.54
N CYS A 177 -4.60 -14.25 -2.32
CA CYS A 177 -3.18 -14.39 -1.98
C CYS A 177 -2.51 -15.60 -2.63
N THR A 178 -3.27 -16.51 -3.25
CA THR A 178 -2.71 -17.60 -4.06
C THR A 178 -2.19 -17.11 -5.41
N ASP A 179 -2.69 -15.96 -5.88
CA ASP A 179 -2.33 -15.32 -7.14
C ASP A 179 -1.50 -14.06 -6.89
N ASP A 180 -0.26 -14.05 -7.35
CA ASP A 180 0.67 -12.93 -7.18
C ASP A 180 0.25 -11.70 -8.00
N GLN A 181 -0.28 -11.90 -9.20
CA GLN A 181 -0.76 -10.83 -10.07
C GLN A 181 -1.90 -10.05 -9.40
N SER A 182 -2.84 -10.75 -8.77
CA SER A 182 -3.97 -10.17 -8.05
C SER A 182 -3.52 -9.22 -6.93
N ILE A 183 -2.49 -9.61 -6.17
CA ILE A 183 -1.93 -8.77 -5.09
C ILE A 183 -1.15 -7.57 -5.66
N ASP A 184 -0.36 -7.78 -6.71
CA ASP A 184 0.38 -6.70 -7.37
C ASP A 184 -0.56 -5.64 -7.97
N GLU A 185 -1.69 -6.05 -8.55
CA GLU A 185 -2.72 -5.14 -9.08
C GLU A 185 -3.38 -4.33 -7.96
N ALA A 186 -3.72 -4.96 -6.83
CA ALA A 186 -4.27 -4.27 -5.66
C ALA A 186 -3.30 -3.19 -5.15
N VAL A 187 -2.02 -3.54 -5.01
CA VAL A 187 -0.99 -2.60 -4.55
C VAL A 187 -0.80 -1.46 -5.55
N LYS A 188 -0.74 -1.74 -6.85
CA LYS A 188 -0.63 -0.71 -7.89
C LYS A 188 -1.83 0.25 -7.89
N CYS A 189 -3.05 -0.25 -7.66
CA CYS A 189 -4.25 0.57 -7.55
C CYS A 189 -4.15 1.57 -6.39
N LEU A 190 -3.82 1.10 -5.17
CA LEU A 190 -3.67 1.98 -4.01
C LEU A 190 -2.49 2.94 -4.17
N VAL A 191 -1.34 2.46 -4.64
CA VAL A 191 -0.15 3.29 -4.89
C VAL A 191 -0.43 4.36 -5.94
N GLY A 192 -1.19 4.06 -6.98
CA GLY A 192 -1.61 5.04 -7.99
C GLY A 192 -2.37 6.20 -7.38
N LYS A 193 -3.29 5.93 -6.45
CA LYS A 193 -4.02 6.98 -5.73
C LYS A 193 -3.13 7.78 -4.80
N ILE A 194 -2.28 7.11 -4.03
CA ILE A 194 -1.30 7.79 -3.17
C ILE A 194 -0.41 8.70 -4.01
N TYR A 195 0.11 8.19 -5.11
CA TYR A 195 0.96 8.93 -6.03
C TYR A 195 0.25 10.17 -6.59
N TYR A 196 -0.99 10.00 -7.11
CA TYR A 196 -1.81 11.09 -7.62
C TYR A 196 -2.03 12.19 -6.58
N LEU A 197 -2.38 11.83 -5.35
CA LEU A 197 -2.63 12.77 -4.25
C LEU A 197 -1.37 13.55 -3.83
N ASN A 198 -0.19 12.99 -4.06
CA ASN A 198 1.09 13.64 -3.77
C ASN A 198 1.67 14.42 -4.97
N LEU A 199 1.01 14.40 -6.14
CA LEU A 199 1.42 15.24 -7.27
C LEU A 199 1.11 16.72 -7.00
N PRO A 200 1.93 17.64 -7.54
CA PRO A 200 1.60 19.06 -7.54
C PRO A 200 0.26 19.34 -8.23
N PRO A 201 -0.55 20.31 -7.77
CA PRO A 201 -1.91 20.57 -8.27
C PRO A 201 -1.99 20.77 -9.79
N ASN A 202 -0.97 21.37 -10.40
CA ASN A 202 -0.89 21.56 -11.84
C ASN A 202 -0.81 20.22 -12.61
N LYS A 203 -0.08 19.24 -12.08
CA LYS A 203 0.02 17.89 -12.67
C LYS A 203 -1.26 17.08 -12.45
N GLN A 204 -1.89 17.19 -11.28
CA GLN A 204 -3.18 16.54 -11.01
C GLN A 204 -4.24 17.00 -12.00
N LYS A 205 -4.36 18.31 -12.25
CA LYS A 205 -5.31 18.89 -13.20
C LYS A 205 -5.07 18.42 -14.63
N TYR A 206 -3.81 18.22 -15.02
CA TYR A 206 -3.47 17.70 -16.35
C TYR A 206 -3.95 16.26 -16.55
N LEU A 207 -3.77 15.40 -15.56
CA LEU A 207 -4.19 14.00 -15.62
C LEU A 207 -5.72 13.84 -15.57
N HIS A 208 -6.42 14.75 -14.86
CA HIS A 208 -7.89 14.73 -14.80
C HIS A 208 -8.54 15.06 -16.14
N ASN A 209 -7.87 15.80 -17.02
CA ASN A 209 -8.37 16.16 -18.35
C ASN A 209 -8.07 15.11 -19.44
N LEU A 210 -7.37 14.02 -19.09
CA LEU A 210 -7.05 12.91 -20.00
C LEU A 210 -8.00 11.70 -19.87
N ASN A 211 -8.90 11.71 -18.87
CA ASN A 211 -10.00 10.77 -18.66
C ASN A 211 -11.33 11.41 -19.03
#